data_75f01b32bf1da4f540494f7782bfe1e3
#
_entry.id   75f01b32bf1da4f540494f7782bfe1e3
#
_cell.length_a   1.000
_cell.length_b   1.000
_cell.length_c   1.000
_cell.angle_alpha   90.00
_cell.angle_beta   90.00
_cell.angle_gamma   90.00
#
_symmetry.space_group_name_H-M   'P 1'
#
loop_
_entity.id
_entity.type
_entity.pdbx_description
1 polymer ?
#
loop_
_entity_poly.entity_id
_entity_poly.type
_entity_poly.pdbx_seq_one_letter_code
_entity_poly.pdbx_strand_id
1 'polypeptide(L)'
;MRGDEVGWPEEMLREVTATRYLTPLHSGGSVPGVVEADDLGTYVVKFTGSAQGRKALVAEVIVGELGRALGLRVPELVLVHFDPVIGADEPHQEVRDLLDASPGLNLGMDFLPGAVDFTPEVAADFPVDPVEAGRIIWLDALTANVDRTVHSSNLMVWPTFGTAPPRLWPIDHGAALVFHHRWDTSAPEKAYDFRHHALGHGAPDTRAADAELGPRVTEELLRDVTARVPDAWLAGEPGFASPDEVRTAYVDYLLARVRASEVWLPRDFPSREELAAENARRAAKTRRGRPAWLKQVPDLHGKPGAEQDWSVHLG
;
A
#
# COMPACT_ATOMS: atom_id res chain seq x y z
N MET A 1 12.49 -28.62 26.59
CA MET A 1 12.34 -27.92 25.32
C MET A 1 11.51 -26.66 25.67
N ARG A 2 12.17 -25.52 25.77
CA ARG A 2 11.46 -24.23 25.94
C ARG A 2 11.10 -23.81 24.52
N GLY A 3 9.81 -23.61 24.27
CA GLY A 3 9.35 -23.04 23.02
C GLY A 3 9.99 -21.67 22.84
N ASP A 4 10.54 -21.42 21.67
CA ASP A 4 10.98 -20.11 21.25
C ASP A 4 9.74 -19.23 21.16
N GLU A 5 9.44 -18.53 22.26
CA GLU A 5 8.61 -17.33 22.22
C GLU A 5 9.38 -16.36 21.32
N VAL A 6 8.92 -16.19 20.11
CA VAL A 6 9.34 -15.08 19.26
C VAL A 6 8.80 -13.81 19.94
N GLY A 7 9.60 -13.30 20.86
CA GLY A 7 9.34 -12.01 21.47
C GLY A 7 9.44 -10.95 20.39
N TRP A 8 8.33 -10.34 20.05
CA TRP A 8 8.29 -9.16 19.22
C TRP A 8 8.95 -8.02 20.00
N PRO A 9 9.87 -7.25 19.38
CA PRO A 9 10.43 -6.10 20.08
C PRO A 9 9.31 -5.09 20.35
N GLU A 10 9.21 -4.61 21.56
CA GLU A 10 8.39 -3.46 21.98
C GLU A 10 8.94 -2.13 21.37
N GLU A 11 9.67 -2.20 20.28
CA GLU A 11 10.37 -1.05 19.73
C GLU A 11 9.45 -0.25 18.82
N MET A 12 9.35 1.05 19.14
CA MET A 12 8.84 2.07 18.24
C MET A 12 9.55 1.95 16.88
N LEU A 13 8.94 2.45 15.80
CA LEU A 13 9.66 2.54 14.53
C LEU A 13 10.98 3.29 14.73
N ARG A 14 12.05 2.76 14.18
CA ARG A 14 13.37 3.39 14.21
C ARG A 14 13.30 4.77 13.56
N GLU A 15 13.93 5.76 14.20
CA GLU A 15 14.02 7.11 13.68
C GLU A 15 15.38 7.32 13.00
N VAL A 16 15.36 7.95 11.83
CA VAL A 16 16.54 8.33 11.06
C VAL A 16 16.41 9.78 10.59
N THR A 17 17.55 10.41 10.28
CA THR A 17 17.57 11.77 9.72
C THR A 17 17.97 11.71 8.25
N ALA A 18 17.13 12.25 7.37
CA ALA A 18 17.49 12.38 5.96
C ALA A 18 18.68 13.33 5.79
N THR A 19 19.74 12.85 5.14
CA THR A 19 20.97 13.61 4.88
C THR A 19 21.08 14.11 3.46
N ARG A 20 20.40 13.43 2.52
CA ARG A 20 20.38 13.80 1.10
C ARG A 20 19.09 13.37 0.43
N TYR A 21 18.47 14.26 -0.32
CA TYR A 21 17.40 13.95 -1.26
C TYR A 21 18.01 13.51 -2.60
N LEU A 22 17.56 12.40 -3.15
CA LEU A 22 18.11 11.83 -4.38
C LEU A 22 17.24 12.12 -5.60
N THR A 23 15.96 11.71 -5.55
CA THR A 23 15.06 11.84 -6.70
C THR A 23 13.60 11.59 -6.29
N PRO A 24 12.62 12.22 -6.96
CA PRO A 24 11.22 11.81 -6.83
C PRO A 24 10.98 10.48 -7.55
N LEU A 25 10.03 9.69 -7.03
CA LEU A 25 9.49 8.54 -7.74
C LEU A 25 8.15 8.96 -8.38
N HIS A 26 8.09 8.89 -9.70
CA HIS A 26 6.89 9.29 -10.46
C HIS A 26 5.80 8.20 -10.52
N SER A 27 5.79 7.28 -9.57
CA SER A 27 4.78 6.22 -9.46
C SER A 27 3.70 6.61 -8.45
N GLY A 28 2.47 6.78 -8.93
CA GLY A 28 1.30 7.06 -8.08
C GLY A 28 1.07 8.54 -7.76
N GLY A 29 -0.05 8.83 -7.09
CA GLY A 29 -0.49 10.20 -6.78
C GLY A 29 0.19 10.87 -5.58
N SER A 30 1.10 10.17 -4.85
CA SER A 30 1.76 10.70 -3.64
C SER A 30 3.16 11.25 -3.88
N VAL A 31 3.75 11.03 -5.05
CA VAL A 31 5.12 11.45 -5.43
C VAL A 31 6.12 11.19 -4.29
N PRO A 32 6.40 9.93 -3.91
CA PRO A 32 7.40 9.63 -2.89
C PRO A 32 8.80 10.01 -3.39
N GLY A 33 9.72 10.26 -2.46
CA GLY A 33 11.10 10.58 -2.79
C GLY A 33 12.08 9.55 -2.25
N VAL A 34 13.21 9.38 -2.92
CA VAL A 34 14.32 8.56 -2.42
C VAL A 34 15.29 9.44 -1.65
N VAL A 35 15.63 9.05 -0.42
CA VAL A 35 16.59 9.76 0.43
C VAL A 35 17.67 8.83 0.96
N GLU A 36 18.85 9.37 1.22
CA GLU A 36 19.87 8.77 2.08
C GLU A 36 19.71 9.30 3.50
N ALA A 37 19.96 8.48 4.50
CA ALA A 37 19.86 8.86 5.90
C ALA A 37 21.18 8.70 6.66
N ASP A 38 21.20 9.19 7.90
CA ASP A 38 22.38 9.24 8.78
C ASP A 38 22.86 7.86 9.27
N ASP A 39 22.02 6.84 9.13
CA ASP A 39 22.36 5.43 9.38
C ASP A 39 22.98 4.71 8.16
N LEU A 40 23.27 5.44 7.09
CA LEU A 40 23.75 4.95 5.79
C LEU A 40 22.68 4.15 5.00
N GLY A 41 21.44 4.14 5.45
CA GLY A 41 20.30 3.54 4.74
C GLY A 41 19.81 4.43 3.59
N THR A 42 19.13 3.79 2.64
CA THR A 42 18.39 4.47 1.57
C THR A 42 16.92 4.13 1.72
N TYR A 43 16.05 5.13 1.68
CA TYR A 43 14.63 4.98 1.97
C TYR A 43 13.77 5.62 0.89
N VAL A 44 12.62 4.98 0.60
CA VAL A 44 11.52 5.60 -0.14
C VAL A 44 10.66 6.33 0.87
N VAL A 45 10.62 7.66 0.80
CA VAL A 45 9.91 8.50 1.77
C VAL A 45 8.56 8.94 1.21
N LYS A 46 7.50 8.71 1.97
CA LYS A 46 6.18 9.31 1.79
C LYS A 46 6.05 10.54 2.67
N PHE A 47 5.75 11.66 2.04
CA PHE A 47 5.79 12.97 2.66
C PHE A 47 4.44 13.37 3.27
N THR A 48 4.48 13.97 4.48
CA THR A 48 3.29 14.43 5.19
C THR A 48 2.53 15.55 4.47
N GLY A 49 3.22 16.34 3.65
CA GLY A 49 2.62 17.40 2.81
C GLY A 49 1.91 16.89 1.57
N SER A 50 1.91 15.57 1.30
CA SER A 50 1.22 15.01 0.13
C SER A 50 -0.30 15.18 0.21
N ALA A 51 -0.97 15.22 -0.96
CA ALA A 51 -2.42 15.34 -1.05
C ALA A 51 -3.19 14.21 -0.36
N GLN A 52 -2.57 13.04 -0.17
CA GLN A 52 -3.16 11.90 0.55
C GLN A 52 -3.23 12.14 2.06
N GLY A 53 -2.40 13.05 2.59
CA GLY A 53 -2.40 13.45 3.98
C GLY A 53 -1.90 12.39 4.95
N ARG A 54 -1.99 12.72 6.26
CA ARG A 54 -1.47 11.88 7.34
C ARG A 54 -2.15 10.51 7.45
N LYS A 55 -3.42 10.39 7.07
CA LYS A 55 -4.16 9.11 7.13
C LYS A 55 -3.53 8.03 6.25
N ALA A 56 -2.97 8.40 5.11
CA ALA A 56 -2.22 7.46 4.29
C ALA A 56 -0.98 6.93 5.01
N LEU A 57 -0.24 7.79 5.73
CA LEU A 57 0.93 7.37 6.51
C LEU A 57 0.52 6.48 7.70
N VAL A 58 -0.58 6.79 8.35
CA VAL A 58 -1.16 5.95 9.41
C VAL A 58 -1.51 4.55 8.87
N ALA A 59 -2.13 4.50 7.68
CA ALA A 59 -2.45 3.23 7.03
C ALA A 59 -1.19 2.43 6.67
N GLU A 60 -0.15 3.10 6.14
CA GLU A 60 1.14 2.46 5.86
C GLU A 60 1.73 1.79 7.09
N VAL A 61 1.78 2.52 8.23
CA VAL A 61 2.35 1.98 9.46
C VAL A 61 1.53 0.80 9.97
N ILE A 62 0.22 0.99 10.15
CA ILE A 62 -0.63 -0.06 10.75
C ILE A 62 -0.63 -1.32 9.87
N VAL A 63 -0.81 -1.18 8.56
CA VAL A 63 -0.93 -2.34 7.66
C VAL A 63 0.43 -2.96 7.39
N GLY A 64 1.47 -2.14 7.21
CA GLY A 64 2.84 -2.63 7.01
C GLY A 64 3.34 -3.43 8.21
N GLU A 65 3.23 -2.88 9.42
CA GLU A 65 3.68 -3.55 10.63
C GLU A 65 2.81 -4.77 10.99
N LEU A 66 1.50 -4.70 10.78
CA LEU A 66 0.63 -5.87 10.92
C LEU A 66 1.05 -6.99 9.93
N GLY A 67 1.30 -6.61 8.67
CA GLY A 67 1.79 -7.56 7.67
C GLY A 67 3.10 -8.23 8.08
N ARG A 68 4.08 -7.44 8.55
CA ARG A 68 5.37 -7.95 9.06
C ARG A 68 5.18 -8.90 10.24
N ALA A 69 4.37 -8.51 11.22
CA ALA A 69 4.06 -9.33 12.39
C ALA A 69 3.37 -10.67 12.02
N LEU A 70 2.60 -10.68 10.95
CA LEU A 70 1.97 -11.89 10.41
C LEU A 70 2.89 -12.70 9.49
N GLY A 71 4.11 -12.22 9.22
CA GLY A 71 5.13 -12.92 8.42
C GLY A 71 5.05 -12.68 6.92
N LEU A 72 4.35 -11.63 6.48
CA LEU A 72 4.43 -11.15 5.10
C LEU A 72 5.73 -10.34 4.90
N ARG A 73 6.24 -10.31 3.67
CA ARG A 73 7.50 -9.62 3.33
C ARG A 73 7.26 -8.13 3.02
N VAL A 74 6.82 -7.37 4.00
CA VAL A 74 6.75 -5.91 3.87
C VAL A 74 8.13 -5.33 4.19
N PRO A 75 8.66 -4.38 3.38
CA PRO A 75 9.92 -3.71 3.70
C PRO A 75 9.86 -3.02 5.07
N GLU A 76 11.02 -2.89 5.72
CA GLU A 76 11.12 -2.21 7.00
C GLU A 76 10.63 -0.76 6.88
N LEU A 77 9.85 -0.32 7.87
CA LEU A 77 9.39 1.05 7.99
C LEU A 77 10.23 1.80 9.02
N VAL A 78 10.52 3.06 8.73
CA VAL A 78 11.25 3.97 9.61
C VAL A 78 10.57 5.33 9.66
N LEU A 79 10.76 6.06 10.73
CA LEU A 79 10.39 7.47 10.82
C LEU A 79 11.56 8.32 10.35
N VAL A 80 11.33 9.19 9.35
CA VAL A 80 12.37 10.00 8.73
C VAL A 80 12.20 11.46 9.11
N HIS A 81 13.17 12.01 9.84
CA HIS A 81 13.27 13.44 10.04
C HIS A 81 13.79 14.09 8.75
N PHE A 82 12.96 14.92 8.14
CA PHE A 82 13.26 15.57 6.87
C PHE A 82 13.36 17.10 7.04
N ASP A 83 14.46 17.67 6.58
CA ASP A 83 14.64 19.11 6.42
C ASP A 83 14.50 19.47 4.94
N PRO A 84 13.53 20.33 4.56
CA PRO A 84 13.32 20.74 3.16
C PRO A 84 14.58 21.28 2.47
N VAL A 85 15.52 21.81 3.24
CA VAL A 85 16.79 22.37 2.72
C VAL A 85 17.57 21.36 1.86
N ILE A 86 17.50 20.05 2.19
CA ILE A 86 18.21 19.02 1.41
C ILE A 86 17.58 18.73 0.04
N GLY A 87 16.37 19.22 -0.20
CA GLY A 87 15.64 19.12 -1.47
C GLY A 87 15.60 20.44 -2.26
N ALA A 88 16.32 21.48 -1.83
CA ALA A 88 16.24 22.80 -2.44
C ALA A 88 16.65 22.85 -3.92
N ASP A 89 17.51 21.93 -4.35
CA ASP A 89 17.98 21.81 -5.74
C ASP A 89 17.06 20.98 -6.65
N GLU A 90 15.92 20.50 -6.16
CA GLU A 90 14.96 19.74 -6.97
C GLU A 90 14.41 20.63 -8.11
N PRO A 91 14.55 20.21 -9.39
CA PRO A 91 14.19 21.07 -10.52
C PRO A 91 12.67 21.30 -10.69
N HIS A 92 11.82 20.35 -10.24
CA HIS A 92 10.39 20.42 -10.44
C HIS A 92 9.70 21.20 -9.32
N GLN A 93 9.01 22.30 -9.67
CA GLN A 93 8.35 23.16 -8.68
C GLN A 93 7.34 22.41 -7.80
N GLU A 94 6.52 21.54 -8.40
CA GLU A 94 5.51 20.76 -7.66
C GLU A 94 6.13 19.82 -6.61
N VAL A 95 7.30 19.27 -6.92
CA VAL A 95 8.06 18.43 -5.97
C VAL A 95 8.67 19.30 -4.87
N ARG A 96 9.26 20.48 -5.20
CA ARG A 96 9.75 21.41 -4.18
C ARG A 96 8.64 21.83 -3.22
N ASP A 97 7.47 22.20 -3.75
CA ASP A 97 6.32 22.59 -2.93
C ASP A 97 5.90 21.49 -1.97
N LEU A 98 5.96 20.23 -2.41
CA LEU A 98 5.72 19.05 -1.56
C LEU A 98 6.79 18.90 -0.48
N LEU A 99 8.08 19.04 -0.83
CA LEU A 99 9.19 18.93 0.13
C LEU A 99 9.11 20.07 1.16
N ASP A 100 8.85 21.29 0.72
CA ASP A 100 8.69 22.46 1.60
C ASP A 100 7.49 22.31 2.55
N ALA A 101 6.45 21.62 2.13
CA ALA A 101 5.28 21.32 2.97
C ALA A 101 5.48 20.15 3.93
N SER A 102 6.65 19.49 3.91
CA SER A 102 6.91 18.24 4.63
C SER A 102 8.07 18.29 5.63
N PRO A 103 8.28 19.40 6.39
CA PRO A 103 9.34 19.42 7.40
C PRO A 103 9.02 18.49 8.56
N GLY A 104 10.06 17.94 9.17
CA GLY A 104 9.96 17.09 10.35
C GLY A 104 9.70 15.63 10.02
N LEU A 105 8.78 15.00 10.73
CA LEU A 105 8.61 13.55 10.72
C LEU A 105 7.78 13.06 9.54
N ASN A 106 8.39 12.22 8.70
CA ASN A 106 7.80 11.57 7.54
C ASN A 106 7.96 10.04 7.62
N LEU A 107 7.37 9.28 6.72
CA LEU A 107 7.48 7.83 6.70
C LEU A 107 8.47 7.37 5.63
N GLY A 108 9.49 6.63 6.03
CA GLY A 108 10.42 5.93 5.16
C GLY A 108 10.11 4.45 5.09
N MET A 109 10.31 3.87 3.92
CA MET A 109 10.30 2.44 3.68
C MET A 109 11.67 2.06 3.11
N ASP A 110 12.28 0.98 3.61
CA ASP A 110 13.58 0.49 3.13
C ASP A 110 13.56 0.32 1.61
N PHE A 111 14.57 0.88 0.95
CA PHE A 111 14.69 0.81 -0.50
C PHE A 111 15.14 -0.60 -0.93
N LEU A 112 14.43 -1.20 -1.87
CA LEU A 112 14.71 -2.53 -2.38
C LEU A 112 15.55 -2.45 -3.68
N PRO A 113 16.87 -2.47 -3.62
CA PRO A 113 17.71 -2.29 -4.80
C PRO A 113 17.55 -3.45 -5.78
N GLY A 114 17.23 -3.12 -7.03
CA GLY A 114 17.02 -4.12 -8.09
C GLY A 114 15.67 -4.85 -8.02
N ALA A 115 14.76 -4.43 -7.16
CA ALA A 115 13.37 -4.89 -7.23
C ALA A 115 12.70 -4.36 -8.50
N VAL A 116 11.75 -5.13 -9.02
CA VAL A 116 10.95 -4.75 -10.18
C VAL A 116 9.46 -4.80 -9.83
N ASP A 117 8.68 -3.93 -10.46
CA ASP A 117 7.24 -3.92 -10.28
C ASP A 117 6.61 -5.25 -10.74
N PHE A 118 5.65 -5.75 -9.96
CA PHE A 118 4.87 -6.94 -10.34
C PHE A 118 3.82 -6.55 -11.40
N THR A 119 4.28 -6.45 -12.65
CA THR A 119 3.41 -6.18 -13.81
C THR A 119 2.81 -7.48 -14.37
N PRO A 120 1.81 -7.40 -15.28
CA PRO A 120 1.29 -8.58 -15.97
C PRO A 120 2.37 -9.38 -16.73
N GLU A 121 3.39 -8.71 -17.26
CA GLU A 121 4.52 -9.32 -17.98
C GLU A 121 5.40 -10.08 -16.99
N VAL A 122 5.77 -9.47 -15.87
CA VAL A 122 6.54 -10.12 -14.79
C VAL A 122 5.76 -11.28 -14.18
N ALA A 123 4.44 -11.13 -14.00
CA ALA A 123 3.57 -12.18 -13.48
C ALA A 123 3.49 -13.42 -14.39
N ALA A 124 3.77 -13.28 -15.69
CA ALA A 124 3.80 -14.42 -16.61
C ALA A 124 4.99 -15.34 -16.35
N ASP A 125 6.11 -14.77 -15.92
CA ASP A 125 7.37 -15.48 -15.64
C ASP A 125 7.61 -15.76 -14.15
N PHE A 126 6.79 -15.17 -13.28
CA PHE A 126 6.89 -15.29 -11.82
C PHE A 126 5.60 -15.94 -11.24
N PRO A 127 5.56 -17.28 -11.14
CA PRO A 127 4.42 -17.97 -10.53
C PRO A 127 4.35 -17.66 -9.03
N VAL A 128 3.26 -17.04 -8.60
CA VAL A 128 3.00 -16.78 -7.18
C VAL A 128 2.41 -18.04 -6.53
N ASP A 129 2.92 -18.41 -5.37
CA ASP A 129 2.35 -19.47 -4.55
C ASP A 129 0.91 -19.10 -4.15
N PRO A 130 -0.10 -19.98 -4.37
CA PRO A 130 -1.48 -19.73 -3.97
C PRO A 130 -1.67 -19.39 -2.49
N VAL A 131 -0.85 -19.95 -1.60
CA VAL A 131 -0.87 -19.65 -0.16
C VAL A 131 -0.34 -18.25 0.10
N GLU A 132 0.76 -17.85 -0.53
CA GLU A 132 1.30 -16.48 -0.42
C GLU A 132 0.31 -15.45 -0.98
N ALA A 133 -0.28 -15.73 -2.14
CA ALA A 133 -1.33 -14.90 -2.71
C ALA A 133 -2.54 -14.76 -1.77
N GLY A 134 -2.97 -15.88 -1.18
CA GLY A 134 -4.07 -15.92 -0.22
C GLY A 134 -3.80 -15.07 1.01
N ARG A 135 -2.59 -15.09 1.56
CA ARG A 135 -2.19 -14.29 2.73
C ARG A 135 -2.20 -12.79 2.44
N ILE A 136 -1.68 -12.37 1.28
CA ILE A 136 -1.66 -10.95 0.88
C ILE A 136 -3.10 -10.46 0.66
N ILE A 137 -3.93 -11.21 -0.06
CA ILE A 137 -5.34 -10.86 -0.29
C ILE A 137 -6.10 -10.81 1.03
N TRP A 138 -5.82 -11.72 1.95
CA TRP A 138 -6.45 -11.74 3.26
C TRP A 138 -6.12 -10.48 4.07
N LEU A 139 -4.83 -10.06 4.08
CA LEU A 139 -4.41 -8.83 4.74
C LEU A 139 -5.10 -7.60 4.12
N ASP A 140 -5.10 -7.51 2.79
CA ASP A 140 -5.77 -6.41 2.08
C ASP A 140 -7.29 -6.40 2.35
N ALA A 141 -7.92 -7.56 2.44
CA ALA A 141 -9.35 -7.66 2.76
C ALA A 141 -9.66 -7.29 4.23
N LEU A 142 -8.82 -7.73 5.18
CA LEU A 142 -8.93 -7.34 6.58
C LEU A 142 -8.80 -5.82 6.75
N THR A 143 -7.83 -5.22 6.08
CA THR A 143 -7.51 -3.79 6.20
C THR A 143 -8.26 -2.91 5.18
N ALA A 144 -9.14 -3.51 4.37
CA ALA A 144 -9.88 -2.82 3.32
C ALA A 144 -8.98 -2.05 2.33
N ASN A 145 -7.86 -2.63 1.95
CA ASN A 145 -6.97 -2.11 0.90
C ASN A 145 -7.52 -2.51 -0.48
N VAL A 146 -8.25 -1.63 -1.12
CA VAL A 146 -8.90 -1.88 -2.42
C VAL A 146 -8.07 -1.44 -3.62
N ASP A 147 -6.87 -0.87 -3.37
CA ASP A 147 -6.02 -0.29 -4.43
C ASP A 147 -5.03 -1.29 -5.04
N ARG A 148 -4.83 -2.46 -4.41
CA ARG A 148 -3.94 -3.50 -4.95
C ARG A 148 -4.61 -4.25 -6.09
N THR A 149 -4.59 -3.65 -7.27
CA THR A 149 -5.34 -4.15 -8.44
C THR A 149 -4.41 -4.57 -9.59
N VAL A 150 -4.98 -5.16 -10.62
CA VAL A 150 -4.23 -5.51 -11.86
C VAL A 150 -3.63 -4.29 -12.58
N HIS A 151 -4.08 -3.08 -12.27
CA HIS A 151 -3.59 -1.83 -12.86
C HIS A 151 -2.58 -1.09 -11.97
N SER A 152 -2.66 -1.31 -10.67
CA SER A 152 -1.76 -0.79 -9.65
C SER A 152 -1.49 -1.94 -8.69
N SER A 153 -0.49 -2.76 -9.01
CA SER A 153 -0.25 -3.99 -8.25
C SER A 153 0.22 -3.70 -6.83
N ASN A 154 0.94 -2.60 -6.62
CA ASN A 154 1.58 -2.24 -5.36
C ASN A 154 2.35 -3.43 -4.75
N LEU A 155 2.99 -4.19 -5.63
CA LEU A 155 3.78 -5.38 -5.35
C LEU A 155 5.09 -5.29 -6.10
N MET A 156 6.17 -5.68 -5.44
CA MET A 156 7.48 -5.80 -6.07
C MET A 156 7.96 -7.23 -6.06
N VAL A 157 8.68 -7.63 -7.08
CA VAL A 157 9.47 -8.86 -7.12
C VAL A 157 10.91 -8.47 -6.84
N TRP A 158 11.45 -8.94 -5.73
CA TRP A 158 12.81 -8.66 -5.34
C TRP A 158 13.67 -9.92 -5.40
N PRO A 159 14.78 -9.89 -6.19
CA PRO A 159 15.72 -10.98 -6.23
C PRO A 159 16.41 -11.10 -4.86
N THR A 160 16.38 -12.30 -4.31
CA THR A 160 17.14 -12.60 -3.10
C THR A 160 18.61 -12.84 -3.45
N PHE A 161 19.51 -12.46 -2.54
CA PHE A 161 20.94 -12.73 -2.75
C PHE A 161 21.21 -14.26 -2.77
N GLY A 162 22.04 -14.68 -3.73
CA GLY A 162 22.43 -16.08 -3.89
C GLY A 162 21.52 -16.88 -4.81
N THR A 163 21.28 -18.17 -4.49
CA THR A 163 20.49 -19.09 -5.32
C THR A 163 19.00 -19.16 -4.95
N ALA A 164 18.57 -18.38 -3.96
CA ALA A 164 17.17 -18.37 -3.57
C ALA A 164 16.31 -17.68 -4.64
N PRO A 165 15.09 -18.17 -4.91
CA PRO A 165 14.22 -17.57 -5.90
C PRO A 165 13.78 -16.16 -5.48
N PRO A 166 13.49 -15.27 -6.43
CA PRO A 166 12.89 -13.96 -6.14
C PRO A 166 11.63 -14.11 -5.29
N ARG A 167 11.30 -13.09 -4.51
CA ARG A 167 10.16 -13.07 -3.59
C ARG A 167 9.27 -11.88 -3.84
N LEU A 168 7.98 -12.05 -3.51
CA LEU A 168 6.97 -11.02 -3.61
C LEU A 168 6.97 -10.13 -2.36
N TRP A 169 6.92 -8.82 -2.56
CA TRP A 169 6.95 -7.81 -1.51
C TRP A 169 5.78 -6.85 -1.69
N PRO A 170 4.73 -6.93 -0.86
CA PRO A 170 3.66 -5.93 -0.85
C PRO A 170 4.18 -4.60 -0.30
N ILE A 171 3.88 -3.54 -1.03
CA ILE A 171 4.20 -2.15 -0.72
C ILE A 171 2.95 -1.29 -0.89
N ASP A 172 3.04 -0.02 -0.52
CA ASP A 172 1.98 0.98 -0.71
C ASP A 172 0.62 0.57 -0.11
N HIS A 173 0.54 0.65 1.21
CA HIS A 173 -0.68 0.38 1.98
C HIS A 173 -1.50 1.66 2.28
N GLY A 174 -1.08 2.81 1.74
CA GLY A 174 -1.68 4.11 2.08
C GLY A 174 -3.16 4.26 1.72
N ALA A 175 -3.65 3.47 0.78
CA ALA A 175 -5.07 3.41 0.42
C ALA A 175 -5.90 2.44 1.27
N ALA A 176 -5.28 1.74 2.21
CA ALA A 176 -5.96 0.85 3.15
C ALA A 176 -6.74 1.62 4.23
N LEU A 177 -7.41 0.89 5.11
CA LEU A 177 -8.17 1.42 6.25
C LEU A 177 -9.21 2.48 5.82
N VAL A 178 -9.86 2.28 4.67
CA VAL A 178 -10.81 3.25 4.09
C VAL A 178 -11.93 3.68 5.07
N PHE A 179 -12.17 2.89 6.11
CA PHE A 179 -13.14 3.19 7.15
C PHE A 179 -12.75 4.42 8.00
N HIS A 180 -11.46 4.73 8.14
CA HIS A 180 -10.99 5.86 8.92
C HIS A 180 -11.35 7.24 8.31
N HIS A 181 -11.83 7.25 7.07
CA HIS A 181 -12.40 8.46 6.47
C HIS A 181 -13.87 8.68 6.86
N ARG A 182 -14.52 7.67 7.47
CA ARG A 182 -15.95 7.68 7.87
C ARG A 182 -16.19 6.77 9.08
N TRP A 183 -15.58 7.10 10.20
CA TRP A 183 -15.70 6.32 11.44
C TRP A 183 -17.13 6.04 11.86
N ASP A 184 -18.02 7.03 11.68
CA ASP A 184 -19.42 7.02 12.10
C ASP A 184 -20.33 6.14 11.25
N THR A 185 -19.95 5.86 10.00
CA THR A 185 -20.80 5.15 9.03
C THR A 185 -20.18 3.85 8.52
N SER A 186 -18.96 3.53 8.96
CA SER A 186 -18.25 2.33 8.50
C SER A 186 -18.65 1.12 9.36
N ALA A 187 -18.99 0.01 8.71
CA ALA A 187 -19.32 -1.25 9.36
C ALA A 187 -18.16 -2.25 9.21
N PRO A 188 -17.71 -2.88 10.31
CA PRO A 188 -16.63 -3.89 10.25
C PRO A 188 -16.96 -5.08 9.35
N GLU A 189 -18.22 -5.43 9.20
CA GLU A 189 -18.69 -6.55 8.36
C GLU A 189 -18.67 -6.22 6.87
N LYS A 190 -18.42 -4.97 6.49
CA LYS A 190 -18.47 -4.56 5.09
C LYS A 190 -17.51 -5.37 4.24
N ALA A 191 -18.04 -6.07 3.24
CA ALA A 191 -17.27 -6.70 2.17
C ALA A 191 -16.93 -5.65 1.09
N TYR A 192 -15.69 -5.69 0.64
CA TYR A 192 -15.20 -4.89 -0.49
C TYR A 192 -15.00 -5.77 -1.71
N ASP A 193 -14.97 -5.17 -2.90
CA ASP A 193 -14.79 -5.92 -4.16
C ASP A 193 -13.30 -6.14 -4.43
N PHE A 194 -12.85 -7.38 -4.31
CA PHE A 194 -11.47 -7.82 -4.59
C PHE A 194 -11.34 -8.61 -5.90
N ARG A 195 -12.36 -8.62 -6.76
CA ARG A 195 -12.33 -9.38 -8.01
C ARG A 195 -11.21 -8.93 -8.95
N HIS A 196 -10.79 -7.68 -8.85
CA HIS A 196 -9.70 -7.09 -9.63
C HIS A 196 -8.35 -7.08 -8.89
N HIS A 197 -8.22 -7.80 -7.79
CA HIS A 197 -6.97 -7.89 -7.03
C HIS A 197 -5.83 -8.44 -7.89
N ALA A 198 -4.63 -7.85 -7.77
CA ALA A 198 -3.46 -8.19 -8.59
C ALA A 198 -3.10 -9.69 -8.56
N LEU A 199 -3.35 -10.37 -7.43
CA LEU A 199 -3.04 -11.78 -7.21
C LEU A 199 -4.26 -12.71 -7.39
N GLY A 200 -5.43 -12.19 -7.75
CA GLY A 200 -6.66 -12.99 -7.86
C GLY A 200 -6.58 -14.13 -8.88
N HIS A 201 -5.72 -14.00 -9.90
CA HIS A 201 -5.59 -15.00 -10.98
C HIS A 201 -4.80 -16.26 -10.59
N GLY A 202 -4.10 -16.25 -9.44
CA GLY A 202 -3.27 -17.35 -8.98
C GLY A 202 -4.00 -18.41 -8.15
N ALA A 203 -5.33 -18.49 -8.24
CA ALA A 203 -6.16 -19.36 -7.41
C ALA A 203 -5.83 -19.25 -5.91
N PRO A 204 -5.90 -18.04 -5.32
CA PRO A 204 -5.45 -17.79 -3.95
C PRO A 204 -6.29 -18.55 -2.93
N ASP A 205 -5.63 -19.17 -1.94
CA ASP A 205 -6.30 -19.85 -0.84
C ASP A 205 -6.55 -18.89 0.35
N THR A 206 -7.56 -18.06 0.21
CA THR A 206 -7.93 -17.08 1.25
C THR A 206 -8.53 -17.75 2.50
N ARG A 207 -9.10 -18.95 2.37
CA ARG A 207 -9.63 -19.70 3.52
C ARG A 207 -8.51 -20.26 4.39
N ALA A 208 -7.49 -20.84 3.78
CA ALA A 208 -6.31 -21.27 4.52
C ALA A 208 -5.62 -20.09 5.20
N ALA A 209 -5.53 -18.95 4.50
CA ALA A 209 -5.00 -17.72 5.08
C ALA A 209 -5.82 -17.23 6.29
N ASP A 210 -7.15 -17.24 6.22
CA ASP A 210 -8.03 -16.83 7.34
C ASP A 210 -7.86 -17.76 8.55
N ALA A 211 -7.81 -19.06 8.32
CA ALA A 211 -7.60 -20.04 9.38
C ALA A 211 -6.22 -19.92 10.05
N GLU A 212 -5.20 -19.52 9.30
CA GLU A 212 -3.83 -19.34 9.79
C GLU A 212 -3.64 -17.97 10.47
N LEU A 213 -4.03 -16.89 9.81
CA LEU A 213 -3.70 -15.52 10.21
C LEU A 213 -4.72 -14.92 11.17
N GLY A 214 -6.01 -15.25 11.01
CA GLY A 214 -7.08 -14.71 11.85
C GLY A 214 -6.83 -14.86 13.36
N PRO A 215 -6.49 -16.05 13.85
CA PRO A 215 -6.20 -16.26 15.29
C PRO A 215 -4.97 -15.51 15.80
N ARG A 216 -4.06 -15.09 14.91
CA ARG A 216 -2.84 -14.35 15.26
C ARG A 216 -3.08 -12.85 15.41
N VAL A 217 -4.17 -12.32 14.87
CA VAL A 217 -4.56 -10.91 15.04
C VAL A 217 -5.27 -10.75 16.37
N THR A 218 -4.48 -10.58 17.42
CA THR A 218 -4.95 -10.38 18.79
C THR A 218 -5.07 -8.89 19.12
N GLU A 219 -5.79 -8.56 20.20
CA GLU A 219 -5.86 -7.19 20.72
C GLU A 219 -4.46 -6.67 21.07
N GLU A 220 -3.62 -7.51 21.69
CA GLU A 220 -2.26 -7.15 22.05
C GLU A 220 -1.42 -6.78 20.82
N LEU A 221 -1.44 -7.63 19.79
CA LEU A 221 -0.75 -7.33 18.52
C LEU A 221 -1.23 -6.01 17.90
N LEU A 222 -2.54 -5.78 17.87
CA LEU A 222 -3.08 -4.55 17.29
C LEU A 222 -2.73 -3.31 18.12
N ARG A 223 -2.69 -3.42 19.44
CA ARG A 223 -2.21 -2.35 20.33
C ARG A 223 -0.74 -2.03 20.07
N ASP A 224 0.08 -3.05 19.96
CA ASP A 224 1.51 -2.90 19.65
C ASP A 224 1.73 -2.21 18.29
N VAL A 225 1.05 -2.68 17.26
CA VAL A 225 1.13 -2.10 15.91
C VAL A 225 0.64 -0.65 15.87
N THR A 226 -0.49 -0.35 16.51
CA THR A 226 -1.04 1.01 16.50
C THR A 226 -0.23 1.99 17.36
N ALA A 227 0.46 1.50 18.38
CA ALA A 227 1.37 2.31 19.22
C ALA A 227 2.55 2.88 18.41
N ARG A 228 2.95 2.21 17.31
CA ARG A 228 4.03 2.66 16.42
C ARG A 228 3.68 3.89 15.59
N VAL A 229 2.40 4.25 15.51
CA VAL A 229 1.96 5.46 14.80
C VAL A 229 2.25 6.70 15.65
N PRO A 230 2.98 7.70 15.12
CA PRO A 230 3.27 8.93 15.86
C PRO A 230 2.00 9.69 16.27
N ASP A 231 1.97 10.22 17.49
CA ASP A 231 0.86 11.03 18.00
C ASP A 231 0.51 12.21 17.10
N ALA A 232 1.54 12.85 16.52
CA ALA A 232 1.38 13.97 15.61
C ALA A 232 0.55 13.65 14.36
N TRP A 233 0.48 12.37 13.95
CA TRP A 233 -0.31 11.95 12.79
C TRP A 233 -1.76 11.60 13.16
N LEU A 234 -2.02 11.31 14.45
CA LEU A 234 -3.34 11.01 14.99
C LEU A 234 -4.03 12.23 15.61
N ALA A 235 -3.23 13.23 15.99
CA ALA A 235 -3.74 14.43 16.66
C ALA A 235 -4.73 15.21 15.79
N GLY A 236 -5.85 15.61 16.40
CA GLY A 236 -6.89 16.40 15.74
C GLY A 236 -7.84 15.59 14.86
N GLU A 237 -7.84 14.27 14.97
CA GLU A 237 -8.84 13.42 14.26
C GLU A 237 -10.25 13.75 14.77
N PRO A 238 -11.17 14.14 13.87
CA PRO A 238 -12.53 14.51 14.28
C PRO A 238 -13.26 13.38 14.99
N GLY A 239 -13.90 13.72 16.12
CA GLY A 239 -14.68 12.76 16.91
C GLY A 239 -13.88 12.05 18.02
N PHE A 240 -12.57 12.36 18.16
CA PHE A 240 -11.70 11.77 19.17
C PHE A 240 -11.02 12.86 20.03
N ALA A 241 -10.88 12.63 21.32
CA ALA A 241 -10.26 13.59 22.24
C ALA A 241 -8.73 13.44 22.32
N SER A 242 -8.18 12.27 21.93
CA SER A 242 -6.76 12.01 22.02
C SER A 242 -6.27 11.02 20.95
N PRO A 243 -4.95 10.98 20.67
CA PRO A 243 -4.34 9.94 19.84
C PRO A 243 -4.64 8.52 20.33
N ASP A 244 -4.71 8.29 21.64
CA ASP A 244 -4.98 6.97 22.22
C ASP A 244 -6.42 6.51 21.97
N GLU A 245 -7.38 7.42 21.94
CA GLU A 245 -8.74 7.09 21.53
C GLU A 245 -8.79 6.67 20.07
N VAL A 246 -8.03 7.33 19.18
CA VAL A 246 -7.91 6.95 17.77
C VAL A 246 -7.28 5.57 17.64
N ARG A 247 -6.19 5.28 18.36
CA ARG A 247 -5.57 3.95 18.39
C ARG A 247 -6.55 2.88 18.84
N THR A 248 -7.29 3.15 19.91
CA THR A 248 -8.31 2.23 20.41
C THR A 248 -9.38 1.95 19.35
N ALA A 249 -9.82 2.96 18.63
CA ALA A 249 -10.80 2.80 17.55
C ALA A 249 -10.26 1.92 16.40
N TYR A 250 -8.99 2.03 16.02
CA TYR A 250 -8.37 1.12 15.06
C TYR A 250 -8.34 -0.32 15.58
N VAL A 251 -7.93 -0.52 16.82
CA VAL A 251 -7.89 -1.84 17.46
C VAL A 251 -9.28 -2.47 17.45
N ASP A 252 -10.28 -1.77 17.98
CA ASP A 252 -11.65 -2.27 18.08
C ASP A 252 -12.25 -2.61 16.72
N TYR A 253 -12.02 -1.74 15.73
CA TYR A 253 -12.52 -1.95 14.38
C TYR A 253 -11.89 -3.18 13.72
N LEU A 254 -10.57 -3.33 13.78
CA LEU A 254 -9.86 -4.46 13.19
C LEU A 254 -10.21 -5.77 13.89
N LEU A 255 -10.35 -5.78 15.22
CA LEU A 255 -10.82 -6.97 15.96
C LEU A 255 -12.23 -7.36 15.54
N ALA A 256 -13.12 -6.39 15.38
CA ALA A 256 -14.47 -6.65 14.91
C ALA A 256 -14.46 -7.24 13.48
N ARG A 257 -13.59 -6.73 12.60
CA ARG A 257 -13.42 -7.31 11.27
C ARG A 257 -12.92 -8.75 11.31
N VAL A 258 -11.90 -9.06 12.11
CA VAL A 258 -11.42 -10.44 12.25
C VAL A 258 -12.56 -11.38 12.64
N ARG A 259 -13.39 -11.00 13.61
CA ARG A 259 -14.55 -11.79 14.05
C ARG A 259 -15.61 -11.96 12.98
N ALA A 260 -15.67 -11.06 12.01
CA ALA A 260 -16.64 -11.05 10.92
C ALA A 260 -16.07 -11.60 9.60
N SER A 261 -14.92 -12.30 9.61
CA SER A 261 -14.19 -12.72 8.40
C SER A 261 -15.06 -13.53 7.43
N GLU A 262 -15.98 -14.37 7.94
CA GLU A 262 -16.92 -15.14 7.13
C GLU A 262 -17.78 -14.29 6.19
N VAL A 263 -18.02 -13.01 6.53
CA VAL A 263 -18.84 -12.09 5.75
C VAL A 263 -18.06 -11.39 4.65
N TRP A 264 -16.83 -10.95 4.94
CA TRP A 264 -16.05 -10.11 4.03
C TRP A 264 -14.93 -10.83 3.29
N LEU A 265 -14.58 -12.07 3.67
CA LEU A 265 -13.49 -12.82 3.06
C LEU A 265 -13.73 -13.04 1.55
N PRO A 266 -12.86 -12.57 0.65
CA PRO A 266 -13.00 -12.81 -0.77
C PRO A 266 -12.85 -14.31 -1.10
N ARG A 267 -13.77 -14.85 -1.89
CA ARG A 267 -13.80 -16.28 -2.24
C ARG A 267 -13.84 -16.55 -3.73
N ASP A 268 -14.32 -15.56 -4.49
CA ASP A 268 -14.48 -15.64 -5.93
C ASP A 268 -13.49 -14.70 -6.62
N PHE A 269 -12.64 -15.29 -7.46
CA PHE A 269 -11.70 -14.54 -8.28
C PHE A 269 -11.95 -14.93 -9.74
N PRO A 270 -12.49 -14.02 -10.56
CA PRO A 270 -12.74 -14.30 -11.96
C PRO A 270 -11.41 -14.50 -12.71
N SER A 271 -11.44 -15.34 -13.72
CA SER A 271 -10.31 -15.53 -14.63
C SER A 271 -9.98 -14.23 -15.39
N ARG A 272 -8.77 -14.14 -15.95
CA ARG A 272 -8.38 -13.02 -16.81
C ARG A 272 -9.35 -12.81 -17.98
N GLU A 273 -9.85 -13.91 -18.54
CA GLU A 273 -10.80 -13.89 -19.66
C GLU A 273 -12.16 -13.33 -19.23
N GLU A 274 -12.67 -13.72 -18.08
CA GLU A 274 -13.90 -13.20 -17.51
C GLU A 274 -13.80 -11.71 -17.20
N LEU A 275 -12.69 -11.26 -16.59
CA LEU A 275 -12.43 -9.84 -16.34
C LEU A 275 -12.32 -9.03 -17.64
N ALA A 276 -11.62 -9.55 -18.65
CA ALA A 276 -11.53 -8.90 -19.96
C ALA A 276 -12.91 -8.77 -20.62
N ALA A 277 -13.73 -9.82 -20.54
CA ALA A 277 -15.09 -9.81 -21.08
C ALA A 277 -16.00 -8.81 -20.30
N GLU A 278 -15.87 -8.72 -18.97
CA GLU A 278 -16.59 -7.75 -18.16
C GLU A 278 -16.21 -6.31 -18.49
N ASN A 279 -14.91 -6.03 -18.60
CA ASN A 279 -14.38 -4.73 -18.99
C ASN A 279 -14.85 -4.31 -20.40
N ALA A 280 -14.86 -5.24 -21.36
CA ALA A 280 -15.39 -4.99 -22.69
C ALA A 280 -16.89 -4.66 -22.67
N ARG A 281 -17.69 -5.38 -21.86
CA ARG A 281 -19.13 -5.10 -21.68
C ARG A 281 -19.34 -3.72 -21.04
N ARG A 282 -18.56 -3.36 -20.04
CA ARG A 282 -18.61 -2.07 -19.36
C ARG A 282 -18.30 -0.92 -20.31
N ALA A 283 -17.21 -1.07 -21.10
CA ALA A 283 -16.81 -0.10 -22.12
C ALA A 283 -17.91 0.05 -23.22
N ALA A 284 -18.50 -1.05 -23.66
CA ALA A 284 -19.59 -1.02 -24.64
C ALA A 284 -20.84 -0.32 -24.08
N LYS A 285 -21.19 -0.52 -22.80
CA LYS A 285 -22.30 0.15 -22.13
C LYS A 285 -22.05 1.65 -22.00
N THR A 286 -20.84 2.05 -21.60
CA THR A 286 -20.43 3.45 -21.53
C THR A 286 -20.49 4.15 -22.89
N ARG A 287 -20.01 3.48 -23.96
CA ARG A 287 -20.13 4.00 -25.34
C ARG A 287 -21.56 4.18 -25.79
N ARG A 288 -22.48 3.27 -25.43
CA ARG A 288 -23.90 3.39 -25.78
C ARG A 288 -24.60 4.55 -25.06
N GLY A 289 -24.18 4.85 -23.81
CA GLY A 289 -24.72 5.95 -23.01
C GLY A 289 -24.16 7.34 -23.36
N ARG A 290 -23.10 7.44 -24.19
CA ARG A 290 -22.52 8.73 -24.58
C ARG A 290 -23.47 9.51 -25.50
N PRO A 291 -23.66 10.83 -25.29
CA PRO A 291 -24.35 11.70 -26.20
C PRO A 291 -23.74 11.62 -27.62
N ALA A 292 -24.57 11.86 -28.65
CA ALA A 292 -24.16 11.67 -30.03
C ALA A 292 -22.89 12.48 -30.42
N TRP A 293 -22.75 13.70 -29.89
CA TRP A 293 -21.60 14.56 -30.13
C TRP A 293 -20.30 14.04 -29.49
N LEU A 294 -20.39 13.29 -28.37
CA LEU A 294 -19.24 12.73 -27.66
C LEU A 294 -18.79 11.38 -28.28
N LYS A 295 -19.64 10.75 -29.10
CA LYS A 295 -19.31 9.46 -29.74
C LYS A 295 -18.20 9.59 -30.81
N GLN A 296 -17.93 10.80 -31.28
CA GLN A 296 -16.89 11.10 -32.28
C GLN A 296 -15.54 11.47 -31.65
N VAL A 297 -15.47 11.67 -30.34
CA VAL A 297 -14.23 11.98 -29.63
C VAL A 297 -13.53 10.65 -29.30
N PRO A 298 -12.28 10.45 -29.73
CA PRO A 298 -11.50 9.27 -29.38
C PRO A 298 -11.37 9.12 -27.87
N ASP A 299 -11.45 7.90 -27.34
CA ASP A 299 -11.19 7.60 -25.93
C ASP A 299 -9.70 7.77 -25.65
N LEU A 300 -9.32 8.85 -24.99
CA LEU A 300 -7.94 9.15 -24.62
C LEU A 300 -7.40 8.21 -23.51
N HIS A 301 -8.29 7.43 -22.85
CA HIS A 301 -7.93 6.50 -21.79
C HIS A 301 -7.75 5.03 -22.26
N GLY A 302 -7.67 4.79 -23.56
CA GLY A 302 -7.66 3.43 -24.12
C GLY A 302 -6.48 3.08 -25.02
N LYS A 303 -5.32 3.71 -24.89
CA LYS A 303 -4.11 3.24 -25.59
C LYS A 303 -3.04 2.83 -24.55
N PRO A 304 -2.60 1.56 -24.56
CA PRO A 304 -1.34 1.22 -23.97
C PRO A 304 -0.23 1.93 -24.77
N GLY A 305 0.68 2.64 -24.05
CA GLY A 305 2.00 3.03 -24.52
C GLY A 305 2.12 3.54 -25.95
N ALA A 306 1.73 4.79 -26.23
CA ALA A 306 2.41 5.52 -27.28
C ALA A 306 3.65 6.15 -26.63
N GLU A 307 4.81 5.58 -26.91
CA GLU A 307 6.10 6.23 -26.72
C GLU A 307 5.99 7.65 -27.31
N GLN A 308 6.00 8.66 -26.45
CA GLN A 308 6.19 10.03 -26.89
C GLN A 308 7.67 10.17 -27.22
N ASP A 309 7.96 10.10 -28.51
CA ASP A 309 9.26 10.44 -29.08
C ASP A 309 9.52 11.94 -28.87
N TRP A 310 10.37 12.25 -27.88
CA TRP A 310 10.83 13.61 -27.56
C TRP A 310 12.05 14.03 -28.39
N SER A 311 12.33 13.41 -29.52
CA SER A 311 13.54 13.66 -30.34
C SER A 311 13.44 14.82 -31.31
N VAL A 312 12.50 15.74 -31.22
CA VAL A 312 12.47 16.93 -32.12
C VAL A 312 12.29 18.21 -31.31
N HIS A 313 13.38 18.90 -31.10
CA HIS A 313 13.66 20.34 -31.23
C HIS A 313 14.81 20.78 -30.31
N LEU A 314 16.04 20.48 -30.75
CA LEU A 314 17.20 21.35 -30.52
C LEU A 314 17.61 21.83 -31.90
N GLY A 315 17.21 23.04 -32.25
CA GLY A 315 17.68 23.88 -33.32
C GLY A 315 17.84 25.27 -32.77
#